data_a6cee0757f5f9ed69a8165489f5d4f18
#
_entry.id   a6cee0757f5f9ed69a8165489f5d4f18
#
_cell.length_a   1.000
_cell.length_b   1.000
_cell.length_c   1.000
_cell.angle_alpha   90.00
_cell.angle_beta   90.00
_cell.angle_gamma   90.00
#
_symmetry.space_group_name_H-M   'P 1'
#
loop_
_entity.id
_entity.type
_entity.pdbx_description
1 polymer ?
#
loop_
_entity_poly.entity_id
_entity_poly.type
_entity_poly.pdbx_seq_one_letter_code
_entity_poly.pdbx_strand_id
1 'polypeptide(L)'
;MMKRCLLSILLVLLMVPCAQAAARAKVQTLAQEPYASALLIEADSGKVLFEANADAKLYPASVLKLMDLYVILQRIEQGALRLDEMVQVTVEAAKTGGSQVYLDSKERFSVEDLLYALMVQSANDAAVALATHVAGSKEGFVALMNQKAQELGMKNTKFHSVHGLPPSEGQEADLTTARDIAILCRALAKKPEALKYTSTQSKGFREDKFMMHNHNKLLGQIAGCDGFKTGFYQAAGFSIAATALRGGVRMIAVVMASKDRKVRDAKAIELINKGFTIIPPKPELMGAAPLTKPAAAPPKPNAGGITFATPAADRTAVSPAEETTPPEQSTKEVADSGWGKFFIGLGIGFILFLVLFGAAVVVMKRRTGSVRSRYRHRD
;
A
#
# COMPACT_ATOMS: atom_id res chain seq x y z
N MET A 1 26.25 60.53 -0.01
CA MET A 1 25.55 59.51 0.78
C MET A 1 24.58 58.67 -0.04
N MET A 2 23.73 59.22 -0.92
CA MET A 2 22.72 58.51 -1.72
C MET A 2 23.27 57.40 -2.67
N LYS A 3 24.45 57.57 -3.29
CA LYS A 3 25.04 56.57 -4.20
C LYS A 3 25.53 55.28 -3.48
N ARG A 4 25.93 55.35 -2.21
CA ARG A 4 26.35 54.18 -1.43
C ARG A 4 25.17 53.36 -0.95
N CYS A 5 24.01 53.96 -0.63
CA CYS A 5 22.79 53.23 -0.27
C CYS A 5 22.17 52.49 -1.47
N LEU A 6 22.25 53.06 -2.68
CA LEU A 6 21.74 52.37 -3.90
C LEU A 6 22.57 51.13 -4.27
N LEU A 7 23.90 51.18 -4.05
CA LEU A 7 24.79 50.04 -4.31
C LEU A 7 24.56 48.91 -3.31
N SER A 8 24.26 49.22 -2.04
CA SER A 8 23.97 48.25 -1.01
C SER A 8 22.62 47.55 -1.24
N ILE A 9 21.59 48.25 -1.73
CA ILE A 9 20.29 47.67 -2.07
C ILE A 9 20.40 46.78 -3.31
N LEU A 10 21.24 47.13 -4.28
CA LEU A 10 21.46 46.33 -5.48
C LEU A 10 22.24 45.04 -5.13
N LEU A 11 23.17 45.07 -4.16
CA LEU A 11 23.92 43.87 -3.74
C LEU A 11 23.06 42.91 -2.92
N VAL A 12 22.09 43.39 -2.15
CA VAL A 12 21.14 42.54 -1.40
C VAL A 12 20.12 41.86 -2.33
N LEU A 13 19.74 42.53 -3.44
CA LEU A 13 18.88 41.93 -4.46
C LEU A 13 19.56 40.83 -5.29
N LEU A 14 20.89 40.78 -5.37
CA LEU A 14 21.66 39.76 -6.05
C LEU A 14 21.91 38.50 -5.19
N MET A 15 21.64 38.59 -3.88
CA MET A 15 21.75 37.49 -2.93
C MET A 15 20.40 36.80 -2.63
N VAL A 16 19.38 37.00 -3.45
CA VAL A 16 18.22 36.10 -3.43
C VAL A 16 18.74 34.75 -3.94
N PRO A 17 18.93 33.75 -3.07
CA PRO A 17 19.24 32.43 -3.56
C PRO A 17 18.11 32.09 -4.53
N CYS A 18 18.44 31.88 -5.79
CA CYS A 18 17.57 31.20 -6.72
C CYS A 18 17.33 29.82 -6.09
N ALA A 19 16.31 29.74 -5.22
CA ALA A 19 15.75 28.48 -4.82
C ALA A 19 15.21 27.88 -6.12
N GLN A 20 16.11 27.23 -6.87
CA GLN A 20 15.72 26.26 -7.87
C GLN A 20 14.88 25.28 -7.10
N ALA A 21 13.55 25.47 -7.17
CA ALA A 21 12.61 24.44 -6.83
C ALA A 21 13.03 23.25 -7.70
N ALA A 22 13.77 22.32 -7.10
CA ALA A 22 14.14 21.08 -7.74
C ALA A 22 12.83 20.51 -8.23
N ALA A 23 12.60 20.57 -9.54
CA ALA A 23 11.40 20.06 -10.16
C ALA A 23 11.43 18.56 -9.86
N ARG A 24 10.64 18.12 -8.87
CA ARG A 24 10.46 16.70 -8.58
C ARG A 24 10.20 16.02 -9.90
N ALA A 25 11.07 15.13 -10.32
CA ALA A 25 10.89 14.35 -11.52
C ALA A 25 9.50 13.72 -11.41
N LYS A 26 8.53 14.22 -12.20
CA LYS A 26 7.17 13.69 -12.18
C LYS A 26 7.26 12.27 -12.70
N VAL A 27 6.99 11.29 -11.84
CA VAL A 27 6.85 9.90 -12.25
C VAL A 27 5.82 9.85 -13.37
N GLN A 28 6.22 9.32 -14.52
CA GLN A 28 5.35 9.25 -15.70
C GLN A 28 4.10 8.41 -15.36
N THR A 29 2.92 8.94 -15.67
CA THR A 29 1.67 8.20 -15.51
C THR A 29 1.55 7.13 -16.58
N LEU A 30 1.45 5.86 -16.16
CA LEU A 30 1.27 4.70 -17.04
C LEU A 30 -0.18 4.17 -17.00
N ALA A 31 -1.04 4.73 -16.15
CA ALA A 31 -2.46 4.37 -16.05
C ALA A 31 -3.23 4.73 -17.32
N GLN A 32 -3.99 3.78 -17.86
CA GLN A 32 -4.76 3.91 -19.10
C GLN A 32 -6.22 3.44 -18.91
N GLU A 33 -7.08 3.83 -19.82
CA GLU A 33 -8.44 3.34 -19.94
C GLU A 33 -8.56 2.38 -21.13
N PRO A 34 -9.25 1.24 -20.94
CA PRO A 34 -9.80 0.74 -19.69
C PRO A 34 -8.69 0.22 -18.74
N TYR A 35 -7.55 -0.21 -19.28
CA TYR A 35 -6.34 -0.69 -18.62
C TYR A 35 -5.18 -0.68 -19.62
N ALA A 36 -3.93 -0.65 -19.15
CA ALA A 36 -2.76 -0.67 -20.03
C ALA A 36 -2.38 -2.09 -20.49
N SER A 37 -2.60 -3.09 -19.62
CA SER A 37 -2.23 -4.49 -19.89
C SER A 37 -3.18 -5.46 -19.21
N ALA A 38 -3.45 -6.59 -19.86
CA ALA A 38 -4.17 -7.72 -19.26
C ALA A 38 -3.70 -9.06 -19.81
N LEU A 39 -3.71 -10.08 -18.95
CA LEU A 39 -3.32 -11.45 -19.28
C LEU A 39 -4.20 -12.45 -18.52
N LEU A 40 -4.59 -13.53 -19.20
CA LEU A 40 -5.21 -14.70 -18.58
C LEU A 40 -4.44 -15.94 -18.98
N ILE A 41 -4.10 -16.75 -18.01
CA ILE A 41 -3.46 -18.07 -18.21
C ILE A 41 -4.16 -19.17 -17.44
N GLU A 42 -4.03 -20.40 -17.92
CA GLU A 42 -4.25 -21.61 -17.13
C GLU A 42 -2.93 -21.89 -16.38
N ALA A 43 -3.05 -22.15 -15.06
CA ALA A 43 -1.89 -22.14 -14.17
C ALA A 43 -0.94 -23.32 -14.36
N ASP A 44 -1.45 -24.53 -14.59
CA ASP A 44 -0.64 -25.75 -14.64
C ASP A 44 0.19 -25.81 -15.92
N SER A 45 -0.45 -25.64 -17.06
CA SER A 45 0.24 -25.64 -18.38
C SER A 45 0.96 -24.34 -18.69
N GLY A 46 0.49 -23.21 -18.10
CA GLY A 46 0.92 -21.87 -18.47
C GLY A 46 0.33 -21.39 -19.82
N LYS A 47 -0.67 -22.11 -20.36
CA LYS A 47 -1.33 -21.74 -21.61
C LYS A 47 -1.97 -20.37 -21.49
N VAL A 48 -1.60 -19.47 -22.40
CA VAL A 48 -2.22 -18.14 -22.52
C VAL A 48 -3.60 -18.30 -23.17
N LEU A 49 -4.63 -17.80 -22.50
CA LEU A 49 -6.03 -17.85 -22.98
C LEU A 49 -6.52 -16.47 -23.44
N PHE A 50 -5.90 -15.40 -22.96
CA PHE A 50 -6.12 -14.03 -23.39
C PHE A 50 -4.89 -13.19 -23.06
N GLU A 51 -4.54 -12.28 -23.94
CA GLU A 51 -3.53 -11.26 -23.70
C GLU A 51 -3.85 -9.95 -24.42
N ALA A 52 -3.48 -8.85 -23.78
CA ALA A 52 -3.51 -7.51 -24.31
C ALA A 52 -2.31 -6.75 -23.73
N ASN A 53 -1.34 -6.40 -24.57
CA ASN A 53 -0.11 -5.71 -24.17
C ASN A 53 0.60 -6.38 -22.97
N ALA A 54 0.63 -7.73 -22.93
CA ALA A 54 1.09 -8.49 -21.76
C ALA A 54 2.55 -8.21 -21.37
N ASP A 55 3.35 -7.73 -22.31
CA ASP A 55 4.78 -7.42 -22.13
C ASP A 55 5.06 -5.90 -21.94
N ALA A 56 4.01 -5.07 -21.83
CA ALA A 56 4.18 -3.66 -21.50
C ALA A 56 4.82 -3.50 -20.12
N LYS A 57 5.91 -2.71 -20.04
CA LYS A 57 6.59 -2.40 -18.79
C LYS A 57 5.77 -1.40 -17.99
N LEU A 58 5.30 -1.81 -16.82
CA LEU A 58 4.38 -1.06 -15.96
C LEU A 58 4.87 -1.09 -14.52
N TYR A 59 4.37 -0.16 -13.72
CA TYR A 59 4.66 -0.12 -12.30
C TYR A 59 3.78 -1.16 -11.56
N PRO A 60 4.38 -2.08 -10.79
CA PRO A 60 3.61 -3.09 -10.05
C PRO A 60 2.81 -2.51 -8.88
N ALA A 61 3.23 -1.37 -8.33
CA ALA A 61 2.78 -0.91 -7.02
C ALA A 61 2.85 -2.09 -6.01
N SER A 62 1.88 -2.21 -5.09
CA SER A 62 1.89 -3.29 -4.08
C SER A 62 1.69 -4.71 -4.63
N VAL A 63 1.52 -4.92 -5.95
CA VAL A 63 1.53 -6.27 -6.53
C VAL A 63 2.91 -6.91 -6.37
N LEU A 64 3.99 -6.11 -6.30
CA LEU A 64 5.34 -6.62 -6.06
C LEU A 64 5.50 -7.42 -4.76
N LYS A 65 4.64 -7.17 -3.72
CA LYS A 65 4.65 -7.91 -2.45
C LYS A 65 4.40 -9.43 -2.62
N LEU A 66 3.93 -9.84 -3.78
CA LEU A 66 3.92 -11.26 -4.15
C LEU A 66 5.34 -11.83 -4.28
N MET A 67 6.33 -11.03 -4.70
CA MET A 67 7.72 -11.44 -4.71
C MET A 67 8.29 -11.49 -3.29
N ASP A 68 7.89 -10.56 -2.42
CA ASP A 68 8.29 -10.63 -1.01
C ASP A 68 7.79 -11.93 -0.38
N LEU A 69 6.50 -12.23 -0.56
CA LEU A 69 5.91 -13.48 -0.09
C LEU A 69 6.67 -14.71 -0.66
N TYR A 70 6.99 -14.71 -1.95
CA TYR A 70 7.70 -15.82 -2.59
C TYR A 70 9.09 -16.05 -1.99
N VAL A 71 9.88 -14.98 -1.82
CA VAL A 71 11.23 -15.03 -1.22
C VAL A 71 11.16 -15.52 0.22
N ILE A 72 10.24 -15.01 1.02
CA ILE A 72 10.08 -15.37 2.43
C ILE A 72 9.66 -16.84 2.57
N LEU A 73 8.65 -17.29 1.82
CA LEU A 73 8.22 -18.69 1.85
C LEU A 73 9.33 -19.64 1.41
N GLN A 74 10.13 -19.24 0.43
CA GLN A 74 11.27 -20.04 0.00
C GLN A 74 12.34 -20.18 1.11
N ARG A 75 12.59 -19.11 1.90
CA ARG A 75 13.49 -19.18 3.07
C ARG A 75 12.93 -20.10 4.16
N ILE A 76 11.62 -20.09 4.36
CA ILE A 76 10.95 -20.99 5.31
C ILE A 76 11.07 -22.44 4.85
N GLU A 77 10.83 -22.75 3.58
CA GLU A 77 10.98 -24.08 3.00
C GLU A 77 12.42 -24.63 3.12
N GLN A 78 13.41 -23.74 3.04
CA GLN A 78 14.83 -24.07 3.20
C GLN A 78 15.26 -24.20 4.68
N GLY A 79 14.36 -23.96 5.64
CA GLY A 79 14.67 -23.97 7.07
C GLY A 79 15.52 -22.78 7.54
N ALA A 80 15.73 -21.79 6.68
CA ALA A 80 16.52 -20.58 6.97
C ALA A 80 15.70 -19.49 7.68
N LEU A 81 14.40 -19.67 7.82
CA LEU A 81 13.47 -18.77 8.51
C LEU A 81 12.32 -19.57 9.10
N ARG A 82 11.78 -19.19 10.24
CA ARG A 82 10.64 -19.83 10.87
C ARG A 82 9.46 -18.89 10.99
N LEU A 83 8.24 -19.42 10.92
CA LEU A 83 7.01 -18.61 11.05
C LEU A 83 6.84 -17.97 12.42
N ASP A 84 7.27 -18.68 13.48
CA ASP A 84 7.21 -18.23 14.88
C ASP A 84 8.40 -17.34 15.29
N GLU A 85 9.36 -17.13 14.41
CA GLU A 85 10.52 -16.28 14.66
C GLU A 85 10.10 -14.82 14.83
N MET A 86 10.65 -14.17 15.89
CA MET A 86 10.25 -12.82 16.27
C MET A 86 11.09 -11.77 15.56
N VAL A 87 10.45 -10.95 14.76
CA VAL A 87 11.02 -9.82 14.01
C VAL A 87 11.00 -8.58 14.88
N GLN A 88 12.17 -7.99 15.12
CA GLN A 88 12.26 -6.67 15.74
C GLN A 88 11.89 -5.59 14.73
N VAL A 89 10.92 -4.75 15.03
CA VAL A 89 10.56 -3.62 14.18
C VAL A 89 11.70 -2.59 14.20
N THR A 90 12.19 -2.20 13.02
CA THR A 90 13.19 -1.14 12.91
C THR A 90 12.55 0.25 12.88
N VAL A 91 13.32 1.28 13.24
CA VAL A 91 12.86 2.68 13.11
C VAL A 91 12.48 3.02 11.67
N GLU A 92 13.16 2.42 10.70
CA GLU A 92 12.87 2.60 9.28
C GLU A 92 11.52 1.99 8.91
N ALA A 93 11.23 0.75 9.36
CA ALA A 93 9.93 0.11 9.15
C ALA A 93 8.80 0.94 9.74
N ALA A 94 8.93 1.36 11.00
CA ALA A 94 7.93 2.18 11.70
C ALA A 94 7.63 3.53 11.01
N LYS A 95 8.59 4.10 10.28
CA LYS A 95 8.44 5.36 9.54
C LYS A 95 7.95 5.18 8.11
N THR A 96 7.80 3.93 7.63
CA THR A 96 7.38 3.66 6.26
C THR A 96 5.91 3.99 6.07
N GLY A 97 5.61 4.93 5.17
CA GLY A 97 4.26 5.43 4.93
C GLY A 97 3.41 4.57 3.99
N GLY A 98 2.23 5.08 3.64
CA GLY A 98 1.25 4.42 2.79
C GLY A 98 0.37 3.45 3.57
N SER A 99 0.05 2.28 3.00
CA SER A 99 -0.70 1.23 3.71
C SER A 99 0.14 0.63 4.84
N GLN A 100 -0.40 0.56 6.05
CA GLN A 100 0.34 0.22 7.27
C GLN A 100 -0.52 -0.60 8.24
N VAL A 101 0.13 -1.29 9.16
CA VAL A 101 -0.43 -1.78 10.44
C VAL A 101 0.11 -0.98 11.62
N TYR A 102 0.79 0.15 11.33
CA TYR A 102 1.31 1.11 12.31
C TYR A 102 2.28 0.47 13.31
N LEU A 103 3.32 -0.19 12.79
CA LEU A 103 4.36 -0.80 13.61
C LEU A 103 5.14 0.25 14.40
N ASP A 104 5.41 -0.03 15.68
CA ASP A 104 6.31 0.77 16.52
C ASP A 104 7.67 0.07 16.66
N SER A 105 8.76 0.84 16.67
CA SER A 105 10.13 0.31 16.79
C SER A 105 10.43 -0.40 18.11
N LYS A 106 9.56 -0.28 19.10
CA LYS A 106 9.63 -1.01 20.36
C LYS A 106 8.93 -2.38 20.31
N GLU A 107 8.14 -2.64 19.27
CA GLU A 107 7.37 -3.88 19.11
C GLU A 107 8.17 -4.98 18.43
N ARG A 108 7.71 -6.20 18.64
CA ARG A 108 8.18 -7.40 17.93
C ARG A 108 6.96 -8.21 17.53
N PHE A 109 7.02 -8.78 16.32
CA PHE A 109 5.95 -9.61 15.78
C PHE A 109 6.53 -10.88 15.19
N SER A 110 5.74 -11.96 15.14
CA SER A 110 6.13 -13.15 14.42
C SER A 110 6.24 -12.91 12.92
N VAL A 111 7.07 -13.66 12.23
CA VAL A 111 7.12 -13.67 10.76
C VAL A 111 5.72 -13.93 10.19
N GLU A 112 4.94 -14.84 10.80
CA GLU A 112 3.58 -15.15 10.37
C GLU A 112 2.63 -13.96 10.45
N ASP A 113 2.63 -13.22 11.58
CA ASP A 113 1.78 -12.03 11.74
C ASP A 113 2.13 -10.96 10.71
N LEU A 114 3.41 -10.75 10.44
CA LEU A 114 3.86 -9.80 9.43
C LEU A 114 3.56 -10.26 8.00
N LEU A 115 3.52 -11.56 7.70
CA LEU A 115 3.06 -12.09 6.41
C LEU A 115 1.55 -11.82 6.21
N TYR A 116 0.73 -11.97 7.26
CA TYR A 116 -0.67 -11.55 7.19
C TYR A 116 -0.79 -10.04 6.98
N ALA A 117 -0.02 -9.22 7.69
CA ALA A 117 -0.01 -7.77 7.50
C ALA A 117 0.40 -7.38 6.07
N LEU A 118 1.42 -8.05 5.53
CA LEU A 118 1.92 -7.87 4.16
C LEU A 118 0.85 -8.16 3.10
N MET A 119 0.12 -9.27 3.23
CA MET A 119 -0.84 -9.72 2.22
C MET A 119 -2.24 -9.13 2.41
N VAL A 120 -2.76 -9.13 3.62
CA VAL A 120 -4.15 -8.71 3.92
C VAL A 120 -4.25 -7.17 3.92
N GLN A 121 -3.44 -6.50 4.74
CA GLN A 121 -3.45 -5.03 4.84
C GLN A 121 -2.60 -4.35 3.77
N SER A 122 -1.78 -5.13 3.05
CA SER A 122 -0.78 -4.58 2.12
C SER A 122 0.25 -3.68 2.82
N ALA A 123 0.56 -3.96 4.07
CA ALA A 123 1.36 -3.14 4.98
C ALA A 123 2.79 -2.93 4.47
N ASN A 124 3.19 -1.68 4.27
CA ASN A 124 4.53 -1.31 3.81
C ASN A 124 5.56 -1.39 4.95
N ASP A 125 5.14 -1.03 6.17
CA ASP A 125 5.94 -1.17 7.38
C ASP A 125 6.28 -2.64 7.66
N ALA A 126 5.32 -3.56 7.48
CA ALA A 126 5.58 -5.00 7.56
C ALA A 126 6.53 -5.50 6.46
N ALA A 127 6.42 -4.97 5.22
CA ALA A 127 7.34 -5.31 4.14
C ALA A 127 8.79 -4.94 4.49
N VAL A 128 9.00 -3.73 5.01
CA VAL A 128 10.34 -3.26 5.43
C VAL A 128 10.86 -4.07 6.63
N ALA A 129 10.02 -4.36 7.62
CA ALA A 129 10.40 -5.14 8.79
C ALA A 129 10.85 -6.56 8.39
N LEU A 130 10.06 -7.26 7.57
CA LEU A 130 10.40 -8.60 7.04
C LEU A 130 11.67 -8.57 6.18
N ALA A 131 11.77 -7.62 5.27
CA ALA A 131 12.93 -7.49 4.39
C ALA A 131 14.23 -7.27 5.17
N THR A 132 14.22 -6.37 6.14
CA THR A 132 15.38 -6.10 7.00
C THR A 132 15.75 -7.32 7.84
N HIS A 133 14.74 -8.04 8.38
CA HIS A 133 14.98 -9.24 9.18
C HIS A 133 15.60 -10.38 8.35
N VAL A 134 15.09 -10.61 7.13
CA VAL A 134 15.51 -11.73 6.26
C VAL A 134 16.86 -11.49 5.59
N ALA A 135 17.18 -10.25 5.24
CA ALA A 135 18.37 -9.92 4.42
C ALA A 135 19.29 -8.87 5.03
N GLY A 136 19.05 -8.43 6.28
CA GLY A 136 19.83 -7.42 6.98
C GLY A 136 19.54 -5.98 6.52
N SER A 137 18.97 -5.78 5.33
CA SER A 137 18.56 -4.47 4.81
C SER A 137 17.50 -4.61 3.72
N LYS A 138 16.83 -3.51 3.39
CA LYS A 138 15.91 -3.45 2.23
C LYS A 138 16.64 -3.73 0.93
N GLU A 139 17.81 -3.16 0.76
CA GLU A 139 18.64 -3.29 -0.45
C GLU A 139 19.07 -4.75 -0.64
N GLY A 140 19.50 -5.41 0.45
CA GLY A 140 19.80 -6.84 0.46
C GLY A 140 18.59 -7.69 0.04
N PHE A 141 17.40 -7.35 0.54
CA PHE A 141 16.18 -8.06 0.17
C PHE A 141 15.76 -7.80 -1.28
N VAL A 142 15.87 -6.56 -1.77
CA VAL A 142 15.65 -6.21 -3.19
C VAL A 142 16.60 -6.98 -4.10
N ALA A 143 17.85 -7.18 -3.70
CA ALA A 143 18.78 -8.04 -4.44
C ALA A 143 18.26 -9.49 -4.54
N LEU A 144 17.74 -10.06 -3.44
CA LEU A 144 17.09 -11.39 -3.45
C LEU A 144 15.85 -11.43 -4.35
N MET A 145 14.99 -10.40 -4.29
CA MET A 145 13.81 -10.30 -5.17
C MET A 145 14.22 -10.32 -6.64
N ASN A 146 15.23 -9.56 -7.02
CA ASN A 146 15.73 -9.50 -8.40
C ASN A 146 16.40 -10.82 -8.82
N GLN A 147 17.15 -11.46 -7.93
CA GLN A 147 17.69 -12.79 -8.18
C GLN A 147 16.57 -13.80 -8.45
N LYS A 148 15.50 -13.82 -7.63
CA LYS A 148 14.37 -14.71 -7.82
C LYS A 148 13.56 -14.39 -9.08
N ALA A 149 13.44 -13.13 -9.45
CA ALA A 149 12.84 -12.73 -10.72
C ALA A 149 13.61 -13.35 -11.91
N GLN A 150 14.93 -13.31 -11.90
CA GLN A 150 15.78 -13.93 -12.91
C GLN A 150 15.62 -15.46 -12.92
N GLU A 151 15.68 -16.11 -11.76
CA GLU A 151 15.50 -17.58 -11.62
C GLU A 151 14.14 -18.05 -12.15
N LEU A 152 13.08 -17.28 -11.94
CA LEU A 152 11.73 -17.55 -12.45
C LEU A 152 11.57 -17.23 -13.95
N GLY A 153 12.52 -16.52 -14.57
CA GLY A 153 12.44 -16.09 -15.96
C GLY A 153 11.59 -14.83 -16.18
N MET A 154 11.43 -13.97 -15.16
CA MET A 154 10.75 -12.67 -15.23
C MET A 154 11.67 -11.63 -15.91
N LYS A 155 11.84 -11.73 -17.22
CA LYS A 155 12.88 -11.02 -17.99
C LYS A 155 12.69 -9.50 -18.07
N ASN A 156 11.47 -9.02 -17.87
CA ASN A 156 11.10 -7.60 -17.96
C ASN A 156 10.78 -7.00 -16.57
N THR A 157 11.25 -7.64 -15.51
CA THR A 157 11.01 -7.19 -14.12
C THR A 157 12.30 -6.69 -13.49
N LYS A 158 12.21 -5.55 -12.82
CA LYS A 158 13.27 -4.99 -11.99
C LYS A 158 12.66 -4.33 -10.77
N PHE A 159 13.04 -4.80 -9.59
CA PHE A 159 12.63 -4.25 -8.31
C PHE A 159 13.68 -3.30 -7.77
N HIS A 160 13.23 -2.20 -7.16
CA HIS A 160 14.03 -1.18 -6.49
C HIS A 160 13.50 -0.89 -5.09
N SER A 161 12.35 -1.47 -4.73
CA SER A 161 11.75 -1.36 -3.41
C SER A 161 11.13 -2.69 -2.95
N VAL A 162 10.83 -2.78 -1.65
CA VAL A 162 10.11 -3.92 -1.03
C VAL A 162 8.62 -3.63 -0.82
N HIS A 163 8.15 -2.42 -1.14
CA HIS A 163 6.78 -1.99 -0.81
C HIS A 163 5.98 -1.50 -2.01
N GLY A 164 6.64 -1.09 -3.10
CA GLY A 164 5.99 -0.60 -4.32
C GLY A 164 5.38 0.79 -4.18
N LEU A 165 5.88 1.64 -3.30
CA LEU A 165 5.54 3.06 -3.26
C LEU A 165 6.13 3.77 -4.49
N PRO A 166 5.63 4.96 -4.86
CA PRO A 166 6.28 5.79 -5.87
C PRO A 166 7.76 5.99 -5.52
N PRO A 167 8.67 5.98 -6.51
CA PRO A 167 10.09 6.18 -6.24
C PRO A 167 10.33 7.55 -5.61
N SER A 168 11.27 7.59 -4.67
CA SER A 168 11.79 8.83 -4.12
C SER A 168 12.68 9.54 -5.15
N GLU A 169 13.07 10.78 -4.87
CA GLU A 169 14.00 11.52 -5.71
C GLU A 169 15.32 10.74 -5.86
N GLY A 170 15.76 10.55 -7.11
CA GLY A 170 16.96 9.77 -7.42
C GLY A 170 16.80 8.26 -7.37
N GLN A 171 15.65 7.74 -6.96
CA GLN A 171 15.34 6.31 -6.97
C GLN A 171 14.68 5.90 -8.29
N GLU A 172 15.12 4.78 -8.87
CA GLU A 172 14.44 4.16 -10.00
C GLU A 172 13.12 3.52 -9.57
N ALA A 173 12.15 3.50 -10.49
CA ALA A 173 10.85 2.89 -10.25
C ALA A 173 10.91 1.36 -10.39
N ASP A 174 10.14 0.65 -9.56
CA ASP A 174 9.86 -0.77 -9.79
C ASP A 174 9.17 -0.96 -11.14
N LEU A 175 9.64 -1.91 -11.94
CA LEU A 175 9.07 -2.23 -13.26
C LEU A 175 8.78 -3.72 -13.36
N THR A 176 7.66 -4.05 -14.02
CA THR A 176 7.26 -5.42 -14.34
C THR A 176 6.32 -5.45 -15.53
N THR A 177 5.86 -6.64 -15.92
CA THR A 177 4.85 -6.86 -16.96
C THR A 177 3.74 -7.79 -16.45
N ALA A 178 2.57 -7.80 -17.08
CA ALA A 178 1.53 -8.74 -16.74
C ALA A 178 1.98 -10.19 -16.92
N ARG A 179 2.82 -10.47 -17.93
CA ARG A 179 3.41 -11.78 -18.16
C ARG A 179 4.32 -12.20 -17.03
N ASP A 180 5.22 -11.34 -16.58
CA ASP A 180 6.16 -11.66 -15.49
C ASP A 180 5.42 -11.86 -14.16
N ILE A 181 4.41 -11.05 -13.87
CA ILE A 181 3.54 -11.26 -12.70
C ILE A 181 2.81 -12.59 -12.78
N ALA A 182 2.33 -12.99 -13.97
CA ALA A 182 1.69 -14.30 -14.13
C ALA A 182 2.65 -15.46 -13.90
N ILE A 183 3.94 -15.34 -14.30
CA ILE A 183 4.98 -16.32 -13.98
C ILE A 183 5.14 -16.45 -12.46
N LEU A 184 5.26 -15.34 -11.73
CA LEU A 184 5.35 -15.34 -10.27
C LEU A 184 4.11 -15.97 -9.63
N CYS A 185 2.91 -15.60 -10.11
CA CYS A 185 1.66 -16.15 -9.63
C CYS A 185 1.56 -17.68 -9.83
N ARG A 186 2.07 -18.19 -10.95
CA ARG A 186 2.15 -19.66 -11.17
C ARG A 186 3.06 -20.34 -10.15
N ALA A 187 4.18 -19.74 -9.82
CA ALA A 187 5.09 -20.26 -8.79
C ALA A 187 4.43 -20.24 -7.40
N LEU A 188 3.73 -19.16 -7.05
CA LEU A 188 2.99 -19.04 -5.79
C LEU A 188 1.78 -19.99 -5.71
N ALA A 189 1.07 -20.22 -6.82
CA ALA A 189 -0.08 -21.12 -6.85
C ALA A 189 0.29 -22.59 -6.51
N LYS A 190 1.56 -22.96 -6.66
CA LYS A 190 2.09 -24.29 -6.27
C LYS A 190 2.43 -24.38 -4.78
N LYS A 191 2.30 -23.29 -4.02
CA LYS A 191 2.60 -23.21 -2.59
C LYS A 191 1.29 -22.98 -1.81
N PRO A 192 0.73 -24.03 -1.16
CA PRO A 192 -0.51 -23.87 -0.36
C PRO A 192 -0.39 -22.78 0.70
N GLU A 193 0.80 -22.62 1.29
CA GLU A 193 1.10 -21.59 2.28
C GLU A 193 0.90 -20.18 1.72
N ALA A 194 1.23 -19.93 0.45
CA ALA A 194 1.00 -18.63 -0.19
C ALA A 194 -0.50 -18.33 -0.28
N LEU A 195 -1.30 -19.33 -0.65
CA LEU A 195 -2.76 -19.17 -0.77
C LEU A 195 -3.42 -18.94 0.60
N LYS A 196 -2.87 -19.49 1.69
CA LYS A 196 -3.32 -19.19 3.05
C LYS A 196 -3.34 -17.70 3.33
N TYR A 197 -2.28 -16.97 3.02
CA TYR A 197 -2.21 -15.53 3.25
C TYR A 197 -3.02 -14.72 2.24
N THR A 198 -2.99 -15.10 0.97
CA THR A 198 -3.64 -14.32 -0.09
C THR A 198 -5.16 -14.49 -0.13
N SER A 199 -5.71 -15.62 0.35
CA SER A 199 -7.14 -15.88 0.44
C SER A 199 -7.80 -15.30 1.69
N THR A 200 -7.03 -14.89 2.68
CA THR A 200 -7.55 -14.34 3.93
C THR A 200 -8.24 -13.00 3.69
N GLN A 201 -9.56 -12.94 3.92
CA GLN A 201 -10.36 -11.72 3.70
C GLN A 201 -10.17 -10.69 4.81
N SER A 202 -10.12 -11.16 6.06
CA SER A 202 -9.89 -10.31 7.24
C SER A 202 -9.09 -11.09 8.29
N LYS A 203 -8.26 -10.39 9.03
CA LYS A 203 -7.44 -10.97 10.10
C LYS A 203 -7.20 -9.94 11.18
N GLY A 204 -7.39 -10.31 12.44
CA GLY A 204 -7.01 -9.50 13.58
C GLY A 204 -5.49 -9.38 13.71
N PHE A 205 -5.04 -8.26 14.19
CA PHE A 205 -3.65 -7.94 14.48
C PHE A 205 -3.53 -7.33 15.87
N ARG A 206 -2.43 -7.57 16.59
CA ARG A 206 -2.27 -7.14 18.00
C ARG A 206 -3.41 -7.62 18.89
N GLU A 207 -3.60 -8.92 19.00
CA GLU A 207 -4.69 -9.51 19.83
C GLU A 207 -6.07 -8.96 19.44
N ASP A 208 -6.33 -8.86 18.13
CA ASP A 208 -7.57 -8.34 17.52
C ASP A 208 -7.88 -6.85 17.76
N LYS A 209 -6.93 -6.08 18.35
CA LYS A 209 -7.10 -4.63 18.53
C LYS A 209 -7.07 -3.85 17.22
N PHE A 210 -6.54 -4.45 16.14
CA PHE A 210 -6.54 -3.87 14.80
C PHE A 210 -7.03 -4.91 13.79
N MET A 211 -8.14 -4.64 13.10
CA MET A 211 -8.70 -5.55 12.10
C MET A 211 -8.15 -5.20 10.71
N MET A 212 -7.38 -6.09 10.13
CA MET A 212 -6.90 -6.00 8.75
C MET A 212 -7.95 -6.49 7.77
N HIS A 213 -8.07 -5.82 6.62
CA HIS A 213 -8.99 -6.20 5.55
C HIS A 213 -8.26 -6.32 4.21
N ASN A 214 -8.52 -7.42 3.50
CA ASN A 214 -7.90 -7.64 2.20
C ASN A 214 -8.43 -6.64 1.16
N HIS A 215 -7.49 -6.06 0.42
CA HIS A 215 -7.81 -5.12 -0.65
C HIS A 215 -8.32 -5.81 -1.92
N ASN A 216 -8.11 -7.14 -2.05
CA ASN A 216 -8.67 -7.95 -3.13
C ASN A 216 -10.14 -8.30 -2.84
N LYS A 217 -11.06 -7.49 -3.38
CA LYS A 217 -12.49 -7.70 -3.18
C LYS A 217 -13.06 -8.88 -3.97
N LEU A 218 -12.27 -9.47 -4.88
CA LEU A 218 -12.70 -10.63 -5.67
C LEU A 218 -12.79 -11.92 -4.84
N LEU A 219 -12.14 -11.97 -3.68
CA LEU A 219 -12.19 -13.10 -2.73
C LEU A 219 -13.63 -13.46 -2.28
N GLY A 220 -14.55 -12.50 -2.29
CA GLY A 220 -15.96 -12.75 -1.97
C GLY A 220 -16.88 -12.74 -3.19
N GLN A 221 -16.37 -12.52 -4.41
CA GLN A 221 -17.18 -12.31 -5.61
C GLN A 221 -17.01 -13.41 -6.66
N ILE A 222 -15.84 -14.05 -6.71
CA ILE A 222 -15.55 -15.10 -7.68
C ILE A 222 -15.51 -16.45 -6.94
N ALA A 223 -16.35 -17.40 -7.38
CA ALA A 223 -16.30 -18.77 -6.83
C ALA A 223 -14.92 -19.38 -7.04
N GLY A 224 -14.34 -19.92 -5.96
CA GLY A 224 -13.00 -20.52 -5.95
C GLY A 224 -11.85 -19.51 -5.96
N CYS A 225 -12.11 -18.21 -5.82
CA CYS A 225 -11.05 -17.20 -5.72
C CYS A 225 -10.30 -17.33 -4.38
N ASP A 226 -8.98 -17.50 -4.44
CA ASP A 226 -8.10 -17.69 -3.29
C ASP A 226 -6.83 -16.80 -3.34
N GLY A 227 -6.84 -15.78 -4.17
CA GLY A 227 -5.73 -14.82 -4.29
C GLY A 227 -5.89 -13.89 -5.48
N PHE A 228 -4.89 -13.07 -5.77
CA PHE A 228 -3.62 -12.86 -5.08
C PHE A 228 -3.54 -11.46 -4.45
N LYS A 229 -3.15 -10.43 -5.24
CA LYS A 229 -2.79 -9.12 -4.70
C LYS A 229 -3.21 -7.97 -5.61
N THR A 230 -3.60 -6.85 -4.99
CA THR A 230 -3.86 -5.58 -5.67
C THR A 230 -2.70 -4.61 -5.48
N GLY A 231 -2.58 -3.63 -6.37
CA GLY A 231 -1.64 -2.53 -6.26
C GLY A 231 -2.24 -1.24 -6.80
N PHE A 232 -1.85 -0.11 -6.20
CA PHE A 232 -2.26 1.21 -6.64
C PHE A 232 -1.33 2.29 -6.11
N TYR A 233 -0.95 3.19 -6.95
CA TYR A 233 -0.67 4.60 -6.70
C TYR A 233 -0.99 5.38 -7.98
N GLN A 234 -1.11 6.71 -7.89
CA GLN A 234 -1.71 7.50 -8.97
C GLN A 234 -1.07 7.29 -10.34
N ALA A 235 0.26 7.27 -10.43
CA ALA A 235 0.96 7.09 -11.71
C ALA A 235 0.93 5.64 -12.21
N ALA A 236 0.85 4.64 -11.31
CA ALA A 236 0.75 3.22 -11.65
C ALA A 236 -0.65 2.82 -12.11
N GLY A 237 -1.69 3.52 -11.65
CA GLY A 237 -3.06 3.07 -11.80
C GLY A 237 -3.39 1.84 -10.94
N PHE A 238 -4.59 1.32 -11.11
CA PHE A 238 -5.08 0.15 -10.37
C PHE A 238 -4.64 -1.13 -11.06
N SER A 239 -3.97 -2.01 -10.33
CA SER A 239 -3.52 -3.32 -10.79
C SER A 239 -4.04 -4.44 -9.89
N ILE A 240 -4.21 -5.63 -10.44
CA ILE A 240 -4.55 -6.85 -9.72
C ILE A 240 -3.93 -8.07 -10.40
N ALA A 241 -3.41 -8.98 -9.59
CA ALA A 241 -3.25 -10.38 -9.92
C ALA A 241 -4.32 -11.17 -9.14
N ALA A 242 -5.13 -11.93 -9.84
CA ALA A 242 -6.22 -12.72 -9.24
C ALA A 242 -6.09 -14.18 -9.68
N THR A 243 -6.52 -15.12 -8.82
CA THR A 243 -6.55 -16.55 -9.13
C THR A 243 -7.81 -17.19 -8.58
N ALA A 244 -8.30 -18.19 -9.28
CA ALA A 244 -9.41 -19.02 -8.83
C ALA A 244 -9.20 -20.47 -9.23
N LEU A 245 -9.58 -21.40 -8.35
CA LEU A 245 -9.55 -22.85 -8.56
C LEU A 245 -10.97 -23.40 -8.61
N ARG A 246 -11.32 -24.10 -9.67
CA ARG A 246 -12.61 -24.81 -9.81
C ARG A 246 -12.38 -26.18 -10.43
N GLY A 247 -12.87 -27.26 -9.79
CA GLY A 247 -12.79 -28.62 -10.31
C GLY A 247 -11.40 -29.00 -10.85
N GLY A 248 -10.36 -28.70 -10.09
CA GLY A 248 -8.97 -29.01 -10.44
C GLY A 248 -8.33 -28.11 -11.50
N VAL A 249 -9.06 -27.14 -12.07
CA VAL A 249 -8.54 -26.18 -13.03
C VAL A 249 -8.30 -24.83 -12.32
N ARG A 250 -7.10 -24.27 -12.45
CA ARG A 250 -6.74 -22.96 -11.88
C ARG A 250 -6.52 -21.93 -12.95
N MET A 251 -7.22 -20.82 -12.83
CA MET A 251 -7.03 -19.64 -13.68
C MET A 251 -6.25 -18.57 -12.94
N ILE A 252 -5.39 -17.86 -13.66
CA ILE A 252 -4.68 -16.67 -13.19
C ILE A 252 -4.94 -15.53 -14.16
N ALA A 253 -5.51 -14.44 -13.67
CA ALA A 253 -5.74 -13.20 -14.42
C ALA A 253 -4.91 -12.07 -13.82
N VAL A 254 -4.20 -11.33 -14.68
CA VAL A 254 -3.45 -10.13 -14.33
C VAL A 254 -4.01 -8.96 -15.13
N VAL A 255 -4.44 -7.89 -14.47
CA VAL A 255 -4.87 -6.63 -15.09
C VAL A 255 -4.05 -5.51 -14.47
N MET A 256 -3.40 -4.69 -15.30
CA MET A 256 -2.47 -3.67 -14.83
C MET A 256 -2.80 -2.28 -15.38
N ALA A 257 -2.55 -1.30 -14.50
CA ALA A 257 -2.56 0.12 -14.84
C ALA A 257 -3.90 0.63 -15.40
N SER A 258 -5.03 0.21 -14.80
CA SER A 258 -6.33 0.81 -15.05
C SER A 258 -6.48 2.15 -14.32
N LYS A 259 -7.17 3.12 -14.90
CA LYS A 259 -7.53 4.37 -14.21
C LYS A 259 -8.66 4.20 -13.20
N ASP A 260 -9.45 3.13 -13.31
CA ASP A 260 -10.59 2.85 -12.43
C ASP A 260 -10.49 1.46 -11.80
N ARG A 261 -10.75 1.40 -10.48
CA ARG A 261 -10.72 0.16 -9.71
C ARG A 261 -11.83 -0.81 -10.12
N LYS A 262 -13.04 -0.31 -10.38
CA LYS A 262 -14.19 -1.17 -10.76
C LYS A 262 -13.97 -1.78 -12.14
N VAL A 263 -13.41 -1.01 -13.08
CA VAL A 263 -13.05 -1.49 -14.43
C VAL A 263 -11.98 -2.57 -14.34
N ARG A 264 -10.94 -2.40 -13.52
CA ARG A 264 -9.93 -3.42 -13.24
C ARG A 264 -10.56 -4.71 -12.70
N ASP A 265 -11.41 -4.59 -11.66
CA ASP A 265 -12.05 -5.74 -11.01
C ASP A 265 -12.99 -6.45 -11.98
N ALA A 266 -13.84 -5.72 -12.72
CA ALA A 266 -14.74 -6.28 -13.72
C ALA A 266 -13.98 -7.04 -14.81
N LYS A 267 -12.85 -6.51 -15.29
CA LYS A 267 -12.02 -7.21 -16.28
C LYS A 267 -11.39 -8.48 -15.73
N ALA A 268 -10.91 -8.49 -14.49
CA ALA A 268 -10.37 -9.70 -13.87
C ALA A 268 -11.46 -10.77 -13.70
N ILE A 269 -12.68 -10.40 -13.29
CA ILE A 269 -13.85 -11.30 -13.20
C ILE A 269 -14.17 -11.88 -14.58
N GLU A 270 -14.30 -11.03 -15.60
CA GLU A 270 -14.56 -11.44 -16.99
C GLU A 270 -13.55 -12.47 -17.47
N LEU A 271 -12.26 -12.18 -17.28
CA LEU A 271 -11.16 -13.04 -17.73
C LEU A 271 -11.20 -14.41 -17.04
N ILE A 272 -11.34 -14.44 -15.70
CA ILE A 272 -11.39 -15.70 -14.95
C ILE A 272 -12.58 -16.54 -15.40
N ASN A 273 -13.78 -15.96 -15.52
CA ASN A 273 -14.98 -16.68 -15.98
C ASN A 273 -14.81 -17.17 -17.42
N LYS A 274 -14.28 -16.35 -18.33
CA LYS A 274 -13.95 -16.76 -19.70
C LYS A 274 -12.97 -17.93 -19.72
N GLY A 275 -11.95 -17.93 -18.83
CA GLY A 275 -11.01 -19.05 -18.71
C GLY A 275 -11.71 -20.36 -18.42
N PHE A 276 -12.65 -20.39 -17.46
CA PHE A 276 -13.42 -21.59 -17.14
C PHE A 276 -14.43 -21.99 -18.24
N THR A 277 -14.81 -21.10 -19.14
CA THR A 277 -15.58 -21.46 -20.35
C THR A 277 -14.68 -22.13 -21.39
N ILE A 278 -13.43 -21.68 -21.54
CA ILE A 278 -12.46 -22.24 -22.51
C ILE A 278 -11.90 -23.59 -22.02
N ILE A 279 -11.59 -23.70 -20.71
CA ILE A 279 -11.12 -24.93 -20.08
C ILE A 279 -12.10 -25.22 -18.93
N PRO A 280 -13.11 -26.04 -19.17
CA PRO A 280 -14.15 -26.32 -18.17
C PRO A 280 -13.56 -27.05 -16.95
N PRO A 281 -14.03 -26.73 -15.72
CA PRO A 281 -13.75 -27.50 -14.53
C PRO A 281 -14.15 -28.98 -14.69
N LYS A 282 -13.39 -29.89 -14.07
CA LYS A 282 -13.73 -31.32 -14.06
C LYS A 282 -14.89 -31.57 -13.09
N PRO A 283 -16.06 -32.06 -13.55
CA PRO A 283 -17.25 -32.23 -12.70
C PRO A 283 -16.97 -33.11 -11.47
N GLU A 284 -16.21 -34.17 -11.64
CA GLU A 284 -15.84 -35.12 -10.57
C GLU A 284 -15.06 -34.48 -9.41
N LEU A 285 -14.39 -33.35 -9.65
CA LEU A 285 -13.63 -32.62 -8.64
C LEU A 285 -14.40 -31.41 -8.07
N MET A 286 -15.56 -31.08 -8.59
CA MET A 286 -16.34 -29.93 -8.12
C MET A 286 -17.03 -30.16 -6.77
N GLY A 287 -17.19 -31.43 -6.34
CA GLY A 287 -17.76 -31.82 -5.03
C GLY A 287 -16.70 -32.06 -3.94
N ALA A 288 -15.43 -32.06 -4.26
CA ALA A 288 -14.36 -32.17 -3.28
C ALA A 288 -14.21 -30.80 -2.56
N ALA A 289 -14.69 -30.72 -1.33
CA ALA A 289 -14.40 -29.58 -0.46
C ALA A 289 -12.88 -29.36 -0.40
N PRO A 290 -12.38 -28.11 -0.28
CA PRO A 290 -10.97 -27.85 -0.09
C PRO A 290 -10.48 -28.70 1.10
N LEU A 291 -9.41 -29.47 0.93
CA LEU A 291 -8.78 -30.28 1.97
C LEU A 291 -8.06 -29.38 2.98
N THR A 292 -8.80 -28.50 3.64
CA THR A 292 -8.35 -27.84 4.85
C THR A 292 -9.42 -28.02 5.91
N LYS A 293 -9.48 -29.24 6.46
CA LYS A 293 -10.11 -29.46 7.76
C LYS A 293 -9.29 -28.64 8.75
N PRO A 294 -9.89 -27.71 9.50
CA PRO A 294 -9.18 -27.09 10.61
C PRO A 294 -8.69 -28.22 11.52
N ALA A 295 -7.43 -28.19 11.90
CA ALA A 295 -6.91 -29.12 12.89
C ALA A 295 -7.85 -29.10 14.09
N ALA A 296 -8.39 -30.25 14.47
CA ALA A 296 -9.24 -30.39 15.64
C ALA A 296 -8.49 -29.80 16.85
N ALA A 297 -9.16 -28.93 17.57
CA ALA A 297 -8.63 -28.41 18.81
C ALA A 297 -8.24 -29.59 19.71
N PRO A 298 -7.09 -29.50 20.44
CA PRO A 298 -6.70 -30.56 21.35
C PRO A 298 -7.80 -30.79 22.40
N PRO A 299 -8.05 -32.04 22.81
CA PRO A 299 -9.09 -32.35 23.79
C PRO A 299 -8.79 -31.63 25.09
N LYS A 300 -9.81 -30.98 25.65
CA LYS A 300 -9.74 -30.38 26.98
C LYS A 300 -9.33 -31.45 28.00
N PRO A 301 -8.41 -31.17 28.91
CA PRO A 301 -8.07 -32.11 29.96
C PRO A 301 -9.29 -32.39 30.81
N ASN A 302 -9.59 -33.67 31.03
CA ASN A 302 -10.62 -34.15 31.94
C ASN A 302 -10.35 -33.58 33.33
N ALA A 303 -11.26 -32.75 33.83
CA ALA A 303 -11.29 -32.34 35.22
C ALA A 303 -11.76 -33.52 36.08
N GLY A 304 -10.80 -34.29 36.56
CA GLY A 304 -11.03 -35.23 37.65
C GLY A 304 -11.48 -34.50 38.88
N GLY A 305 -12.68 -34.82 39.35
CA GLY A 305 -13.26 -34.20 40.53
C GLY A 305 -12.43 -34.46 41.80
N ILE A 306 -12.08 -33.37 42.46
CA ILE A 306 -11.72 -33.40 43.88
C ILE A 306 -12.78 -32.63 44.61
N THR A 307 -13.62 -33.38 45.35
CA THR A 307 -14.59 -32.85 46.32
C THR A 307 -13.85 -32.31 47.53
N PHE A 308 -13.99 -31.03 47.80
CA PHE A 308 -13.72 -30.44 49.13
C PHE A 308 -14.98 -29.88 49.75
N ALA A 309 -15.17 -30.28 51.03
CA ALA A 309 -16.31 -30.00 51.87
C ALA A 309 -16.51 -28.51 52.14
N THR A 310 -17.78 -28.13 52.16
CA THR A 310 -18.29 -26.82 52.57
C THR A 310 -18.22 -26.69 54.12
N PRO A 311 -17.92 -25.54 54.69
CA PRO A 311 -18.53 -25.10 55.94
C PRO A 311 -19.58 -24.02 55.70
N ALA A 312 -20.64 -24.11 56.51
CA ALA A 312 -21.88 -23.36 56.40
C ALA A 312 -21.82 -21.94 56.98
N ALA A 313 -22.69 -21.15 56.44
CA ALA A 313 -23.46 -20.02 57.02
C ALA A 313 -22.71 -18.76 57.51
N ASP A 314 -23.00 -17.62 56.88
CA ASP A 314 -23.88 -16.69 57.57
C ASP A 314 -24.64 -15.79 56.58
N ARG A 315 -25.91 -15.54 56.90
CA ARG A 315 -26.84 -14.71 56.14
C ARG A 315 -26.81 -13.31 56.72
N THR A 316 -26.60 -12.29 55.88
CA THR A 316 -27.26 -10.98 56.10
C THR A 316 -27.69 -10.40 54.76
N ALA A 317 -28.98 -10.20 54.66
CA ALA A 317 -29.69 -9.56 53.58
C ALA A 317 -29.47 -8.04 53.64
N VAL A 318 -29.21 -7.43 52.49
CA VAL A 318 -29.50 -6.00 52.27
C VAL A 318 -30.15 -5.86 50.90
N SER A 319 -31.27 -5.16 50.89
CA SER A 319 -32.24 -4.85 49.87
C SER A 319 -31.67 -3.92 48.76
N PRO A 320 -32.38 -3.80 47.62
CA PRO A 320 -31.83 -3.23 46.37
C PRO A 320 -31.91 -1.70 46.37
N ALA A 321 -30.90 -1.07 45.83
CA ALA A 321 -30.91 0.37 45.52
C ALA A 321 -30.64 0.61 44.05
N GLU A 322 -31.66 1.20 43.43
CA GLU A 322 -31.68 2.26 42.42
C GLU A 322 -30.74 2.18 41.19
N GLU A 323 -31.42 2.00 40.11
CA GLU A 323 -31.07 2.27 38.74
C GLU A 323 -30.69 3.76 38.54
N THR A 324 -29.42 4.05 38.30
CA THR A 324 -28.98 5.38 37.88
C THR A 324 -28.55 5.33 36.41
N THR A 325 -29.31 6.03 35.60
CA THR A 325 -29.04 6.38 34.19
C THR A 325 -27.65 7.00 34.03
N PRO A 326 -26.93 6.71 32.90
CA PRO A 326 -25.68 7.37 32.57
C PRO A 326 -25.91 8.83 32.14
N PRO A 327 -25.02 9.76 32.48
CA PRO A 327 -25.14 11.15 32.10
C PRO A 327 -24.84 11.33 30.59
N GLU A 328 -25.69 12.14 29.99
CA GLU A 328 -25.63 12.73 28.68
C GLU A 328 -24.26 13.41 28.46
N GLN A 329 -23.46 12.91 27.50
CA GLN A 329 -22.20 13.57 27.13
C GLN A 329 -22.49 14.81 26.27
N SER A 330 -22.25 15.96 26.88
CA SER A 330 -22.15 17.28 26.27
C SER A 330 -21.17 17.28 25.10
N THR A 331 -21.71 17.59 23.92
CA THR A 331 -20.93 18.05 22.76
C THR A 331 -20.32 19.42 23.04
N LYS A 332 -19.01 19.49 23.21
CA LYS A 332 -18.15 20.65 22.90
C LYS A 332 -16.68 20.30 23.12
N GLU A 333 -15.96 20.21 22.02
CA GLU A 333 -14.75 21.00 21.74
C GLU A 333 -14.20 20.57 20.39
N VAL A 334 -14.52 21.38 19.37
CA VAL A 334 -13.80 21.35 18.11
C VAL A 334 -12.44 21.98 18.39
N ALA A 335 -11.40 21.17 18.37
CA ALA A 335 -10.02 21.64 18.46
C ALA A 335 -9.75 22.63 17.34
N ASP A 336 -9.41 23.86 17.71
CA ASP A 336 -8.98 24.95 16.85
C ASP A 336 -7.76 24.48 16.02
N SER A 337 -8.00 24.10 14.76
CA SER A 337 -6.95 23.71 13.84
C SER A 337 -6.16 24.96 13.47
N GLY A 338 -4.86 24.99 13.74
CA GLY A 338 -3.96 26.11 13.46
C GLY A 338 -3.94 26.60 12.01
N TRP A 339 -4.70 25.99 11.12
CA TRP A 339 -4.92 26.35 9.72
C TRP A 339 -5.64 27.69 9.53
N GLY A 340 -6.57 28.08 10.44
CA GLY A 340 -7.23 29.37 10.41
C GLY A 340 -6.24 30.53 10.56
N LYS A 341 -5.27 30.40 11.45
CA LYS A 341 -4.22 31.43 11.68
C LYS A 341 -3.25 31.52 10.49
N PHE A 342 -2.98 30.39 9.84
CA PHE A 342 -2.14 30.35 8.64
C PHE A 342 -2.79 31.08 7.46
N PHE A 343 -4.07 30.88 7.19
CA PHE A 343 -4.78 31.57 6.10
C PHE A 343 -4.99 33.04 6.37
N ILE A 344 -5.19 33.47 7.63
CA ILE A 344 -5.27 34.87 8.02
C ILE A 344 -3.92 35.57 7.77
N GLY A 345 -2.80 34.95 8.13
CA GLY A 345 -1.45 35.45 7.86
C GLY A 345 -1.15 35.61 6.36
N LEU A 346 -1.57 34.63 5.54
CA LEU A 346 -1.42 34.67 4.09
C LEU A 346 -2.25 35.79 3.46
N GLY A 347 -3.48 36.01 3.93
CA GLY A 347 -4.37 37.08 3.49
C GLY A 347 -3.81 38.49 3.79
N ILE A 348 -3.29 38.70 5.00
CA ILE A 348 -2.68 39.99 5.41
C ILE A 348 -1.42 40.26 4.57
N GLY A 349 -0.57 39.24 4.34
CA GLY A 349 0.63 39.37 3.51
C GLY A 349 0.31 39.73 2.07
N PHE A 350 -0.77 39.19 1.49
CA PHE A 350 -1.20 39.51 0.13
C PHE A 350 -1.76 40.94 0.01
N ILE A 351 -2.52 41.42 1.00
CA ILE A 351 -3.03 42.79 1.02
C ILE A 351 -1.87 43.79 1.15
N LEU A 352 -0.89 43.55 2.02
CA LEU A 352 0.30 44.38 2.16
C LEU A 352 1.11 44.44 0.86
N PHE A 353 1.25 43.33 0.15
CA PHE A 353 1.90 43.27 -1.16
C PHE A 353 1.18 44.13 -2.19
N LEU A 354 -0.16 44.08 -2.26
CA LEU A 354 -0.95 44.89 -3.20
C LEU A 354 -0.84 46.40 -2.90
N VAL A 355 -0.81 46.78 -1.62
CA VAL A 355 -0.66 48.20 -1.22
C VAL A 355 0.73 48.71 -1.61
N LEU A 356 1.79 47.95 -1.34
CA LEU A 356 3.17 48.33 -1.70
C LEU A 356 3.37 48.38 -3.22
N PHE A 357 2.78 47.43 -3.95
CA PHE A 357 2.83 47.42 -5.41
C PHE A 357 2.09 48.59 -6.01
N GLY A 358 0.90 48.91 -5.49
CA GLY A 358 0.14 50.10 -5.88
C GLY A 358 0.90 51.42 -5.65
N ALA A 359 1.53 51.56 -4.48
CA ALA A 359 2.38 52.69 -4.16
C ALA A 359 3.58 52.82 -5.11
N ALA A 360 4.23 51.74 -5.45
CA ALA A 360 5.35 51.74 -6.40
C ALA A 360 4.91 52.17 -7.81
N VAL A 361 3.74 51.71 -8.27
CA VAL A 361 3.17 52.12 -9.58
C VAL A 361 2.83 53.59 -9.61
N VAL A 362 2.27 54.14 -8.52
CA VAL A 362 1.98 55.58 -8.40
C VAL A 362 3.26 56.41 -8.44
N VAL A 363 4.30 56.00 -7.73
CA VAL A 363 5.61 56.68 -7.73
C VAL A 363 6.25 56.62 -9.12
N MET A 364 6.17 55.51 -9.83
CA MET A 364 6.66 55.41 -11.21
C MET A 364 5.88 56.33 -12.17
N LYS A 365 4.54 56.36 -12.09
CA LYS A 365 3.74 57.27 -12.91
C LYS A 365 4.04 58.76 -12.64
N ARG A 366 4.30 59.17 -11.39
CA ARG A 366 4.70 60.55 -11.05
C ARG A 366 6.08 60.90 -11.62
N ARG A 367 7.03 59.94 -11.66
CA ARG A 367 8.37 60.15 -12.25
C ARG A 367 8.33 60.29 -13.79
N THR A 368 7.52 59.47 -14.46
CA THR A 368 7.36 59.53 -15.92
C THR A 368 6.57 60.78 -16.38
N GLY A 369 5.62 61.27 -15.58
CA GLY A 369 4.90 62.50 -15.84
C GLY A 369 5.79 63.77 -15.76
N SER A 370 6.77 63.79 -14.85
CA SER A 370 7.72 64.88 -14.66
C SER A 370 8.74 65.05 -15.81
N VAL A 371 9.02 64.00 -16.55
CA VAL A 371 9.96 64.02 -17.69
C VAL A 371 9.27 64.57 -18.96
N ARG A 372 7.95 64.36 -19.16
CA ARG A 372 7.22 64.91 -20.32
C ARG A 372 6.97 66.42 -20.24
N SER A 373 6.99 67.04 -19.05
CA SER A 373 6.81 68.47 -18.89
C SER A 373 8.06 69.27 -19.25
N ARG A 374 9.26 68.73 -19.31
CA ARG A 374 10.53 69.42 -19.60
C ARG A 374 10.90 69.50 -21.08
N TYR A 375 10.14 68.86 -21.96
CA TYR A 375 10.39 68.86 -23.41
C TYR A 375 9.41 69.70 -24.23
N ARG A 376 8.50 70.48 -23.58
CA ARG A 376 7.47 71.32 -24.27
C ARG A 376 7.73 72.82 -24.27
N HIS A 377 8.95 73.23 -23.91
CA HIS A 377 9.36 74.64 -23.97
C HIS A 377 10.74 74.84 -24.61
N ARG A 378 10.89 74.24 -25.81
CA ARG A 378 11.96 74.57 -26.73
C ARG A 378 11.46 74.30 -28.15
N ASP A 379 10.66 75.17 -28.66
CA ASP A 379 10.51 75.61 -30.08
C ASP A 379 9.87 77.01 -30.08
#